data_5fc3a312c428fa555e3c2918e26045d9
#
_entry.id   5fc3a312c428fa555e3c2918e26045d9
#
_cell.length_a   1.000
_cell.length_b   1.000
_cell.length_c   1.000
_cell.angle_alpha   90.00
_cell.angle_beta   90.00
_cell.angle_gamma   90.00
#
_symmetry.space_group_name_H-M   'P 1'
#
loop_
_entity.id
_entity.type
_entity.pdbx_description
1 polymer ?
#
loop_
_entity_poly.entity_id
_entity_poly.type
_entity_poly.pdbx_seq_one_letter_code
_entity_poly.pdbx_strand_id
1 'polypeptide(L)'
;ARATTNGWYDMSGSWTNPALVEIIKNPEERSRFLADATIRKFIQEQNLLDDFIFEQFKRDAGDYLKSPHLLTPSGRVSKSKVLAFYYQHSETSAMNVLRDVAKKHGRMPLANIHDAVFFRKRLGGEIKSEIELAMKEHMGSSYFKIATTQLQGYTSISKEVLAYEAEHRAWIAEEEHLAAGYKSHWS
;
A
#
# COMPACT_ATOMS: atom_id res chain seq x y z
N ALA A 1 -12.61 -2.71 1.03
CA ALA A 1 -12.31 -1.38 1.58
C ALA A 1 -11.63 -0.46 0.57
N ARG A 2 -10.55 -0.87 -0.12
CA ARG A 2 -9.86 0.00 -1.12
C ARG A 2 -10.78 0.48 -2.25
N ALA A 3 -11.70 -0.36 -2.72
CA ALA A 3 -12.62 0.01 -3.79
C ALA A 3 -13.64 1.07 -3.34
N THR A 4 -13.86 1.22 -2.05
CA THR A 4 -14.79 2.17 -1.47
C THR A 4 -14.12 3.44 -0.95
N THR A 5 -12.81 3.43 -0.68
CA THR A 5 -12.08 4.56 -0.11
C THR A 5 -11.45 5.51 -1.13
N ASN A 6 -11.46 5.17 -2.40
CA ASN A 6 -10.83 6.01 -3.43
C ASN A 6 -11.71 7.15 -3.96
N GLY A 7 -12.69 7.62 -3.18
CA GLY A 7 -13.37 8.90 -3.38
C GLY A 7 -14.03 9.12 -4.74
N TRP A 8 -14.44 8.07 -5.43
CA TRP A 8 -14.86 8.18 -6.83
C TRP A 8 -16.34 7.94 -7.03
N TYR A 9 -17.08 7.92 -5.97
CA TYR A 9 -18.49 7.81 -6.13
C TYR A 9 -19.10 9.14 -6.05
N ASP A 10 -19.58 9.38 -7.14
CA ASP A 10 -20.71 10.21 -7.24
C ASP A 10 -21.90 9.40 -6.74
N MET A 11 -22.52 9.86 -5.66
CA MET A 11 -23.75 9.30 -5.13
C MET A 11 -24.92 9.45 -6.13
N SER A 12 -24.75 10.19 -7.22
CA SER A 12 -25.71 10.34 -8.31
C SER A 12 -25.79 9.13 -9.25
N GLY A 13 -24.94 8.13 -9.04
CA GLY A 13 -24.95 6.89 -9.84
C GLY A 13 -24.10 6.92 -11.09
N SER A 14 -23.32 7.96 -11.31
CA SER A 14 -22.32 8.01 -12.38
C SER A 14 -21.05 7.30 -11.93
N TRP A 15 -20.79 6.15 -12.52
CA TRP A 15 -19.71 5.25 -12.09
C TRP A 15 -18.46 5.41 -12.90
N THR A 16 -17.46 5.88 -12.25
CA THR A 16 -16.11 5.92 -12.81
C THR A 16 -15.07 5.21 -11.95
N ASN A 17 -15.51 4.36 -10.98
CA ASN A 17 -14.57 3.61 -10.15
C ASN A 17 -14.13 2.31 -10.84
N PRO A 18 -12.96 2.29 -11.53
CA PRO A 18 -12.47 1.09 -12.21
C PRO A 18 -12.30 -0.08 -11.25
N ALA A 19 -11.85 0.16 -10.00
CA ALA A 19 -11.64 -0.91 -9.03
C ALA A 19 -12.94 -1.62 -8.63
N LEU A 20 -14.04 -0.89 -8.48
CA LEU A 20 -15.34 -1.51 -8.21
C LEU A 20 -15.85 -2.31 -9.41
N VAL A 21 -15.62 -1.81 -10.62
CA VAL A 21 -15.96 -2.50 -11.87
C VAL A 21 -15.14 -3.78 -12.04
N GLU A 22 -13.88 -3.77 -11.64
CA GLU A 22 -13.02 -4.97 -11.66
C GLU A 22 -13.48 -6.02 -10.65
N ILE A 23 -13.88 -5.62 -9.46
CA ILE A 23 -14.26 -6.52 -8.37
C ILE A 23 -15.68 -7.09 -8.59
N ILE A 24 -16.63 -6.22 -8.94
CA ILE A 24 -18.03 -6.60 -9.19
C ILE A 24 -18.32 -6.35 -10.66
N LYS A 25 -18.10 -7.39 -11.48
CA LYS A 25 -18.25 -7.30 -12.94
C LYS A 25 -19.70 -7.12 -13.38
N ASN A 26 -20.64 -7.72 -12.63
CA ASN A 26 -22.08 -7.63 -12.95
C ASN A 26 -22.65 -6.24 -12.57
N PRO A 27 -23.23 -5.48 -13.52
CA PRO A 27 -23.78 -4.16 -13.25
C PRO A 27 -24.94 -4.15 -12.24
N GLU A 28 -25.79 -5.18 -12.26
CA GLU A 28 -26.93 -5.28 -11.35
C GLU A 28 -26.47 -5.55 -9.92
N GLU A 29 -25.43 -6.39 -9.73
CA GLU A 29 -24.82 -6.63 -8.42
C GLU A 29 -24.14 -5.37 -7.89
N ARG A 30 -23.44 -4.63 -8.75
CA ARG A 30 -22.90 -3.32 -8.37
C ARG A 30 -23.99 -2.37 -7.90
N SER A 31 -25.07 -2.28 -8.64
CA SER A 31 -26.21 -1.42 -8.28
C SER A 31 -26.82 -1.81 -6.94
N ARG A 32 -26.99 -3.12 -6.70
CA ARG A 32 -27.48 -3.64 -5.41
C ARG A 32 -26.51 -3.34 -4.26
N PHE A 33 -25.21 -3.59 -4.47
CA PHE A 33 -24.18 -3.27 -3.48
C PHE A 33 -24.22 -1.80 -3.06
N LEU A 34 -24.39 -0.92 -3.99
CA LEU A 34 -24.38 0.51 -3.76
C LEU A 34 -25.73 1.07 -3.28
N ALA A 35 -26.82 0.34 -3.50
CA ALA A 35 -28.12 0.65 -2.93
C ALA A 35 -28.21 0.26 -1.44
N ASP A 36 -27.31 -0.61 -0.95
CA ASP A 36 -27.30 -1.04 0.43
C ASP A 36 -27.08 0.14 1.40
N ALA A 37 -27.91 0.24 2.43
CA ALA A 37 -27.90 1.37 3.35
C ALA A 37 -26.61 1.44 4.17
N THR A 38 -26.03 0.29 4.54
CA THR A 38 -24.77 0.20 5.28
C THR A 38 -23.60 0.67 4.42
N ILE A 39 -23.57 0.24 3.17
CA ILE A 39 -22.55 0.66 2.20
C ILE A 39 -22.64 2.16 1.94
N ARG A 40 -23.84 2.70 1.75
CA ARG A 40 -24.03 4.15 1.58
C ARG A 40 -23.53 4.95 2.78
N LYS A 41 -23.90 4.52 3.98
CA LYS A 41 -23.47 5.17 5.22
C LYS A 41 -21.94 5.13 5.35
N PHE A 42 -21.34 3.96 5.10
CA PHE A 42 -19.89 3.80 5.11
C PHE A 42 -19.20 4.74 4.10
N ILE A 43 -19.73 4.84 2.88
CA ILE A 43 -19.19 5.74 1.85
C ILE A 43 -19.27 7.21 2.31
N GLN A 44 -20.42 7.62 2.89
CA GLN A 44 -20.58 8.99 3.41
C GLN A 44 -19.59 9.30 4.51
N GLU A 45 -19.41 8.40 5.48
CA GLU A 45 -18.46 8.56 6.58
C GLU A 45 -17.01 8.63 6.06
N GLN A 46 -16.68 7.80 5.06
CA GLN A 46 -15.35 7.87 4.42
C GLN A 46 -15.12 9.19 3.69
N ASN A 47 -16.10 9.69 2.96
CA ASN A 47 -15.96 10.99 2.29
C ASN A 47 -15.73 12.14 3.28
N LEU A 48 -16.44 12.13 4.41
CA LEU A 48 -16.22 13.11 5.49
C LEU A 48 -14.82 13.00 6.09
N LEU A 49 -14.35 11.78 6.33
CA LEU A 49 -13.00 11.54 6.81
C LEU A 49 -11.94 11.99 5.79
N ASP A 50 -12.14 11.68 4.53
CA ASP A 50 -11.25 12.10 3.44
C ASP A 50 -11.17 13.62 3.32
N ASP A 51 -12.30 14.31 3.46
CA ASP A 51 -12.34 15.78 3.49
C ASP A 51 -11.59 16.34 4.69
N PHE A 52 -11.81 15.77 5.87
CA PHE A 52 -11.12 16.16 7.09
C PHE A 52 -9.59 15.98 6.96
N ILE A 53 -9.14 14.81 6.52
CA ILE A 53 -7.70 14.52 6.34
C ILE A 53 -7.08 15.48 5.31
N PHE A 54 -7.78 15.73 4.20
CA PHE A 54 -7.28 16.63 3.17
C PHE A 54 -7.14 18.07 3.67
N GLU A 55 -8.13 18.58 4.42
CA GLU A 55 -8.07 19.92 5.01
C GLU A 55 -7.01 20.03 6.12
N GLN A 56 -6.80 18.96 6.90
CA GLN A 56 -5.69 18.88 7.85
C GLN A 56 -4.35 18.96 7.12
N PHE A 57 -4.16 18.13 6.09
CA PHE A 57 -2.91 18.14 5.31
C PHE A 57 -2.61 19.51 4.70
N LYS A 58 -3.63 20.19 4.22
CA LYS A 58 -3.47 21.57 3.71
C LYS A 58 -2.96 22.55 4.75
N ARG A 59 -3.39 22.40 6.00
CA ARG A 59 -2.94 23.26 7.11
C ARG A 59 -1.52 22.94 7.56
N ASP A 60 -1.21 21.64 7.71
CA ASP A 60 0.00 21.19 8.36
C ASP A 60 1.17 21.04 7.39
N ALA A 61 0.89 20.77 6.13
CA ALA A 61 1.87 20.44 5.11
C ALA A 61 1.59 21.13 3.75
N GLY A 62 1.03 22.35 3.78
CA GLY A 62 0.61 23.09 2.59
C GLY A 62 1.70 23.25 1.52
N ASP A 63 2.97 23.34 1.92
CA ASP A 63 4.07 23.42 0.95
C ASP A 63 4.27 22.15 0.13
N TYR A 64 3.95 20.98 0.68
CA TYR A 64 3.98 19.72 -0.06
C TYR A 64 2.93 19.67 -1.17
N LEU A 65 1.85 20.42 -1.07
CA LEU A 65 0.82 20.48 -2.11
C LEU A 65 1.34 21.00 -3.45
N LYS A 66 2.49 21.69 -3.45
CA LYS A 66 3.17 22.16 -4.66
C LYS A 66 3.98 21.05 -5.35
N SER A 67 4.12 19.88 -4.69
CA SER A 67 4.86 18.75 -5.25
C SER A 67 4.18 18.23 -6.53
N PRO A 68 4.92 18.05 -7.63
CA PRO A 68 4.38 17.54 -8.89
C PRO A 68 3.63 16.20 -8.74
N HIS A 69 4.04 15.37 -7.77
CA HIS A 69 3.41 14.07 -7.49
C HIS A 69 1.97 14.20 -6.99
N LEU A 70 1.64 15.32 -6.35
CA LEU A 70 0.30 15.57 -5.78
C LEU A 70 -0.61 16.33 -6.74
N LEU A 71 -0.07 16.77 -7.89
CA LEU A 71 -0.84 17.53 -8.86
C LEU A 71 -1.47 16.63 -9.93
N THR A 72 -2.59 17.10 -10.46
CA THR A 72 -3.18 16.58 -11.69
C THR A 72 -2.36 17.05 -12.90
N PRO A 73 -2.55 16.47 -14.09
CA PRO A 73 -1.91 16.98 -15.31
C PRO A 73 -2.24 18.46 -15.61
N SER A 74 -3.37 18.97 -15.11
CA SER A 74 -3.76 20.40 -15.23
C SER A 74 -3.15 21.30 -14.14
N GLY A 75 -2.24 20.80 -13.31
CA GLY A 75 -1.59 21.57 -12.26
C GLY A 75 -2.43 21.80 -10.99
N ARG A 76 -3.61 21.18 -10.89
CA ARG A 76 -4.46 21.29 -9.69
C ARG A 76 -4.08 20.23 -8.67
N VAL A 77 -4.22 20.54 -7.39
CA VAL A 77 -4.02 19.55 -6.31
C VAL A 77 -5.03 18.42 -6.44
N SER A 78 -4.54 17.20 -6.44
CA SER A 78 -5.38 15.99 -6.48
C SER A 78 -5.62 15.49 -5.06
N LYS A 79 -6.86 15.62 -4.57
CA LYS A 79 -7.26 15.10 -3.25
C LYS A 79 -6.91 13.62 -3.08
N SER A 80 -7.20 12.79 -4.07
CA SER A 80 -6.92 11.35 -4.01
C SER A 80 -5.43 11.03 -3.91
N LYS A 81 -4.57 11.79 -4.60
CA LYS A 81 -3.11 11.64 -4.48
C LYS A 81 -2.61 12.08 -3.11
N VAL A 82 -3.15 13.17 -2.56
CA VAL A 82 -2.82 13.64 -1.21
C VAL A 82 -3.20 12.59 -0.16
N LEU A 83 -4.40 12.03 -0.25
CA LEU A 83 -4.86 10.99 0.67
C LEU A 83 -4.00 9.73 0.56
N ALA A 84 -3.67 9.29 -0.65
CA ALA A 84 -2.79 8.15 -0.88
C ALA A 84 -1.39 8.39 -0.29
N PHE A 85 -0.84 9.59 -0.51
CA PHE A 85 0.46 9.98 0.05
C PHE A 85 0.43 9.98 1.59
N TYR A 86 -0.59 10.58 2.18
CA TYR A 86 -0.74 10.62 3.63
C TYR A 86 -0.87 9.22 4.24
N TYR A 87 -1.67 8.36 3.62
CA TYR A 87 -1.83 6.97 4.02
C TYR A 87 -0.50 6.20 3.97
N GLN A 88 0.22 6.27 2.84
CA GLN A 88 1.52 5.62 2.67
C GLN A 88 2.57 6.14 3.65
N HIS A 89 2.56 7.45 3.94
CA HIS A 89 3.45 8.05 4.91
C HIS A 89 3.18 7.51 6.33
N SER A 90 1.91 7.44 6.73
CA SER A 90 1.50 6.90 8.02
C SER A 90 1.86 5.41 8.16
N GLU A 91 1.63 4.63 7.11
CA GLU A 91 2.03 3.21 7.04
C GLU A 91 3.54 3.06 7.21
N THR A 92 4.32 3.83 6.45
CA THR A 92 5.79 3.81 6.54
C THR A 92 6.27 4.19 7.93
N SER A 93 5.64 5.19 8.56
CA SER A 93 5.96 5.62 9.92
C SER A 93 5.73 4.52 10.94
N ALA A 94 4.58 3.85 10.88
CA ALA A 94 4.28 2.69 11.73
C ALA A 94 5.27 1.54 11.52
N MET A 95 5.62 1.25 10.27
CA MET A 95 6.58 0.19 9.94
C MET A 95 8.01 0.53 10.37
N ASN A 96 8.38 1.81 10.44
CA ASN A 96 9.67 2.24 11.01
C ASN A 96 9.72 1.91 12.50
N VAL A 97 8.67 2.24 13.26
CA VAL A 97 8.59 1.90 14.69
C VAL A 97 8.75 0.40 14.92
N LEU A 98 8.05 -0.42 14.13
CA LEU A 98 8.18 -1.88 14.21
C LEU A 98 9.64 -2.33 14.00
N ARG A 99 10.28 -1.83 12.96
CA ARG A 99 11.67 -2.20 12.64
C ARG A 99 12.65 -1.77 13.72
N ASP A 100 12.47 -0.57 14.26
CA ASP A 100 13.39 -0.03 15.26
C ASP A 100 13.30 -0.78 16.59
N VAL A 101 12.09 -1.11 17.04
CA VAL A 101 11.91 -1.96 18.22
C VAL A 101 12.47 -3.36 17.97
N ALA A 102 12.15 -3.99 16.83
CA ALA A 102 12.68 -5.30 16.49
C ALA A 102 14.23 -5.34 16.46
N LYS A 103 14.86 -4.31 15.92
CA LYS A 103 16.33 -4.17 15.90
C LYS A 103 16.94 -4.09 17.30
N LYS A 104 16.31 -3.39 18.26
CA LYS A 104 16.76 -3.34 19.67
C LYS A 104 16.85 -4.74 20.27
N HIS A 105 15.99 -5.65 19.85
CA HIS A 105 16.01 -7.06 20.26
C HIS A 105 16.84 -7.98 19.35
N GLY A 106 17.72 -7.42 18.53
CA GLY A 106 18.56 -8.18 17.60
C GLY A 106 17.79 -8.91 16.51
N ARG A 107 16.57 -8.43 16.17
CA ARG A 107 15.76 -8.96 15.09
C ARG A 107 15.92 -8.09 13.85
N MET A 108 16.90 -8.45 13.03
CA MET A 108 17.13 -7.73 11.77
C MET A 108 16.10 -8.12 10.71
N PRO A 109 15.46 -7.14 10.07
CA PRO A 109 14.54 -7.41 8.95
C PRO A 109 15.31 -8.01 7.77
N LEU A 110 14.73 -9.01 7.12
CA LEU A 110 15.23 -9.58 5.85
C LEU A 110 14.66 -8.83 4.66
N ALA A 111 13.40 -8.49 4.71
CA ALA A 111 12.69 -7.76 3.66
C ALA A 111 11.54 -6.95 4.25
N ASN A 112 11.15 -5.89 3.55
CA ASN A 112 9.96 -5.10 3.81
C ASN A 112 9.11 -5.08 2.53
N ILE A 113 7.85 -5.47 2.63
CA ILE A 113 6.92 -5.46 1.51
C ILE A 113 5.63 -4.82 2.02
N HIS A 114 5.36 -3.57 1.63
CA HIS A 114 4.22 -2.79 2.09
C HIS A 114 4.10 -2.78 3.63
N ASP A 115 3.01 -3.30 4.15
CA ASP A 115 2.65 -3.42 5.57
C ASP A 115 3.19 -4.69 6.25
N ALA A 116 4.12 -5.39 5.61
CA ALA A 116 4.74 -6.60 6.14
C ALA A 116 6.26 -6.48 6.27
N VAL A 117 6.80 -7.01 7.36
CA VAL A 117 8.23 -7.16 7.59
C VAL A 117 8.56 -8.63 7.80
N PHE A 118 9.55 -9.11 7.08
CA PHE A 118 10.02 -10.48 7.16
C PHE A 118 11.25 -10.58 8.07
N PHE A 119 11.21 -11.51 8.99
CA PHE A 119 12.31 -11.79 9.90
C PHE A 119 12.77 -13.26 9.80
N ARG A 120 14.07 -13.48 9.97
CA ARG A 120 14.62 -14.85 9.99
C ARG A 120 14.14 -15.66 11.21
N LYS A 121 13.87 -15.00 12.32
CA LYS A 121 13.43 -15.59 13.57
C LYS A 121 12.08 -15.01 13.97
N ARG A 122 11.24 -15.85 14.55
CA ARG A 122 9.95 -15.42 15.08
C ARG A 122 10.10 -14.31 16.11
N LEU A 123 9.21 -13.34 16.05
CA LEU A 123 9.05 -12.35 17.11
C LEU A 123 8.34 -13.01 18.30
N GLY A 124 8.95 -12.94 19.48
CA GLY A 124 8.32 -13.38 20.74
C GLY A 124 7.16 -12.49 21.16
N GLY A 125 6.33 -12.98 22.08
CA GLY A 125 5.18 -12.23 22.56
C GLY A 125 5.56 -10.89 23.20
N GLU A 126 6.63 -10.85 23.99
CA GLU A 126 7.14 -9.63 24.61
C GLU A 126 7.54 -8.56 23.59
N ILE A 127 8.29 -8.97 22.56
CA ILE A 127 8.70 -8.04 21.48
C ILE A 127 7.49 -7.49 20.75
N LYS A 128 6.48 -8.33 20.48
CA LYS A 128 5.24 -7.86 19.85
C LYS A 128 4.51 -6.86 20.71
N SER A 129 4.37 -7.12 22.01
CA SER A 129 3.72 -6.21 22.93
C SER A 129 4.44 -4.87 23.03
N GLU A 130 5.78 -4.88 23.02
CA GLU A 130 6.59 -3.67 22.99
C GLU A 130 6.39 -2.89 21.68
N ILE A 131 6.36 -3.58 20.52
CA ILE A 131 6.09 -2.94 19.23
C ILE A 131 4.69 -2.32 19.22
N GLU A 132 3.66 -3.05 19.68
CA GLU A 132 2.28 -2.52 19.74
C GLU A 132 2.17 -1.31 20.66
N LEU A 133 2.88 -1.32 21.78
CA LEU A 133 2.95 -0.18 22.69
C LEU A 133 3.64 1.03 22.04
N ALA A 134 4.80 0.81 21.46
CA ALA A 134 5.55 1.87 20.76
C ALA A 134 4.77 2.45 19.57
N MET A 135 4.05 1.59 18.82
CA MET A 135 3.13 2.04 17.77
C MET A 135 2.00 2.90 18.34
N LYS A 136 1.39 2.48 19.47
CA LYS A 136 0.35 3.24 20.14
C LYS A 136 0.84 4.62 20.55
N GLU A 137 2.02 4.71 21.13
CA GLU A 137 2.62 5.97 21.55
C GLU A 137 2.94 6.88 20.36
N HIS A 138 3.55 6.31 19.32
CA HIS A 138 3.96 7.06 18.13
C HIS A 138 2.78 7.52 17.27
N MET A 139 1.80 6.65 17.07
CA MET A 139 0.65 6.92 16.19
C MET A 139 -0.56 7.50 16.93
N GLY A 140 -0.51 7.59 18.25
CA GLY A 140 -1.63 8.06 19.07
C GLY A 140 -2.87 7.14 19.02
N SER A 141 -2.71 5.88 18.61
CA SER A 141 -3.81 4.94 18.39
C SER A 141 -3.48 3.53 18.86
N SER A 142 -4.42 2.89 19.56
CA SER A 142 -4.33 1.49 20.01
C SER A 142 -4.83 0.46 18.99
N TYR A 143 -5.23 0.89 17.80
CA TYR A 143 -5.80 0.00 16.78
C TYR A 143 -4.74 -0.79 16.01
N PHE A 144 -3.47 -0.40 16.10
CA PHE A 144 -2.39 -1.15 15.45
C PHE A 144 -2.14 -2.46 16.17
N LYS A 145 -2.26 -3.56 15.43
CA LYS A 145 -2.03 -4.92 15.92
C LYS A 145 -1.11 -5.66 14.97
N ILE A 146 -0.23 -6.49 15.57
CA ILE A 146 0.73 -7.27 14.80
C ILE A 146 0.23 -8.70 14.66
N ALA A 147 -0.14 -9.06 13.45
CA ALA A 147 -0.30 -10.46 13.07
C ALA A 147 1.06 -11.06 12.68
N THR A 148 1.30 -12.30 13.03
CA THR A 148 2.48 -13.03 12.59
C THR A 148 2.07 -14.30 11.87
N THR A 149 2.61 -14.48 10.68
CA THR A 149 2.43 -15.69 9.89
C THR A 149 3.81 -16.31 9.66
N GLN A 150 3.92 -17.61 9.87
CA GLN A 150 5.12 -18.33 9.50
C GLN A 150 5.07 -18.59 8.01
N LEU A 151 6.11 -18.13 7.29
CA LEU A 151 6.29 -18.56 5.92
C LEU A 151 6.63 -20.04 5.93
N GLN A 152 5.78 -20.82 5.30
CA GLN A 152 6.12 -22.22 5.02
C GLN A 152 7.20 -22.22 3.95
N GLY A 153 8.39 -22.73 4.31
CA GLY A 153 9.43 -22.99 3.31
C GLY A 153 8.89 -24.00 2.31
N TYR A 154 8.92 -23.65 1.05
CA TYR A 154 8.71 -24.64 0.02
C TYR A 154 9.86 -25.65 0.11
N THR A 155 9.54 -26.89 0.44
CA THR A 155 10.51 -28.01 0.48
C THR A 155 10.94 -28.43 -0.94
N SER A 156 10.18 -28.03 -1.94
CA SER A 156 10.54 -28.16 -3.35
C SER A 156 9.96 -26.98 -4.14
N ILE A 157 10.81 -26.30 -4.90
CA ILE A 157 10.36 -25.34 -5.90
C ILE A 157 9.73 -26.15 -7.03
N SER A 158 8.51 -25.80 -7.48
CA SER A 158 7.89 -26.53 -8.57
C SER A 158 8.74 -26.41 -9.86
N LYS A 159 8.70 -27.44 -10.69
CA LYS A 159 9.43 -27.42 -11.97
C LYS A 159 9.04 -26.24 -12.85
N GLU A 160 7.78 -25.81 -12.73
CA GLU A 160 7.24 -24.65 -13.46
C GLU A 160 7.88 -23.34 -12.98
N VAL A 161 8.07 -23.16 -11.66
CA VAL A 161 8.74 -21.97 -11.11
C VAL A 161 10.21 -21.94 -11.51
N LEU A 162 10.89 -23.11 -11.47
CA LEU A 162 12.29 -23.20 -11.93
C LEU A 162 12.43 -22.91 -13.44
N ALA A 163 11.48 -23.38 -14.24
CA ALA A 163 11.44 -23.08 -15.69
C ALA A 163 11.22 -21.60 -15.94
N TYR A 164 10.25 -20.98 -15.23
CA TYR A 164 9.99 -19.55 -15.31
C TYR A 164 11.20 -18.69 -14.91
N GLU A 165 11.87 -19.05 -13.79
CA GLU A 165 13.07 -18.34 -13.36
C GLU A 165 14.23 -18.50 -14.36
N ALA A 166 14.38 -19.66 -14.99
CA ALA A 166 15.40 -19.89 -16.00
C ALA A 166 15.14 -19.06 -17.25
N GLU A 167 13.88 -19.01 -17.72
CA GLU A 167 13.45 -18.20 -18.87
C GLU A 167 13.62 -16.70 -18.59
N HIS A 168 13.27 -16.24 -17.40
CA HIS A 168 13.42 -14.84 -17.01
C HIS A 168 14.89 -14.42 -16.90
N ARG A 169 15.77 -15.28 -16.38
CA ARG A 169 17.22 -15.02 -16.37
C ARG A 169 17.81 -14.98 -17.77
N ALA A 170 17.37 -15.86 -18.65
CA ALA A 170 17.79 -15.85 -20.05
C ALA A 170 17.38 -14.55 -20.75
N TRP A 171 16.16 -14.09 -20.51
CA TRP A 171 15.65 -12.83 -21.05
C TRP A 171 16.45 -11.61 -20.54
N ILE A 172 16.75 -11.54 -19.23
CA ILE A 172 17.59 -10.46 -18.66
C ILE A 172 18.99 -10.47 -19.28
N ALA A 173 19.61 -11.65 -19.42
CA ALA A 173 20.95 -11.78 -20.01
C ALA A 173 20.95 -11.34 -21.48
N GLU A 174 19.90 -11.61 -22.23
CA GLU A 174 19.73 -11.16 -23.62
C GLU A 174 19.58 -9.62 -23.70
N GLU A 175 18.78 -9.01 -22.82
CA GLU A 175 18.65 -7.55 -22.74
C GLU A 175 19.98 -6.87 -22.36
N GLU A 176 20.72 -7.41 -21.40
CA GLU A 176 22.04 -6.90 -21.01
C GLU A 176 23.06 -7.00 -22.16
N HIS A 177 23.01 -8.11 -22.92
CA HIS A 177 23.87 -8.30 -24.09
C HIS A 177 23.54 -7.30 -25.21
N LEU A 178 22.25 -7.08 -25.48
CA LEU A 178 21.78 -6.07 -26.45
C LEU A 178 22.19 -4.66 -26.02
N ALA A 179 22.03 -4.31 -24.74
CA ALA A 179 22.42 -3.01 -24.19
C ALA A 179 23.94 -2.78 -24.26
N ALA A 180 24.75 -3.82 -24.06
CA ALA A 180 26.22 -3.75 -24.22
C ALA A 180 26.63 -3.56 -25.68
N GLY A 181 25.94 -4.21 -26.63
CA GLY A 181 26.17 -4.04 -28.07
C GLY A 181 25.86 -2.63 -28.57
N TYR A 182 24.83 -1.97 -28.03
CA TYR A 182 24.52 -0.57 -28.36
C TYR A 182 25.60 0.43 -27.88
N LYS A 183 26.23 0.16 -26.74
CA LYS A 183 27.31 1.04 -26.22
C LYS A 183 28.61 0.96 -27.03
N SER A 184 28.88 -0.16 -27.69
CA SER A 184 30.09 -0.33 -28.48
C SER A 184 30.02 0.31 -29.90
N HIS A 185 28.84 0.74 -30.33
CA HIS A 185 28.66 1.41 -31.64
C HIS A 185 28.79 2.94 -31.60
N TRP A 186 28.93 3.53 -30.41
CA TRP A 186 29.01 4.99 -30.19
C TRP A 186 30.30 5.43 -29.48
N SER A 187 31.26 4.56 -29.37
CA SER A 187 32.65 4.83 -28.94
C SER A 187 33.59 4.71 -30.16
#